data_5a7424a8cb7128244a1eb7000bf3b12b
#
_entry.id   5a7424a8cb7128244a1eb7000bf3b12b
#
_cell.length_a   1.000
_cell.length_b   1.000
_cell.length_c   1.000
_cell.angle_alpha   90.00
_cell.angle_beta   90.00
_cell.angle_gamma   90.00
#
_symmetry.space_group_name_H-M   'P 1'
#
loop_
_entity.id
_entity.type
_entity.pdbx_description
1 polymer ?
#
loop_
_entity_poly.entity_id
_entity_poly.type
_entity_poly.pdbx_seq_one_letter_code
_entity_poly.pdbx_strand_id
1 'polypeptide(L)'
;MSLIKRIEVTEFTFLVPDIGLEQAASGVGNMSYKKGKKMSANRFAVVIFTDDGLKGEYVVHWVGTPSTLGQINMIAPLLIGRDPEHREIIYDDLKRELRAYDHMAHGPLDITMWDLIGKKYNTSVSKLLGGYKTTLPTYASTYHGQENSGGLNTPEDFADYAEECKTKGFHGFKIHGWNNGDVDREIKNILGVRKRVGESMKLMLDPACQLRTWNDALQVGKACDEANYFWYEDPYRDSGVSAFGQKRLREKIITPLLVSEHIRGLEQKADFMLQGGCDMIHADPEYDMGITGVMKIAHFCEALGLDLQIHACGPAHRAVNSAIRNTHLYEMALVGPGMQNVVPPVYTCGYSDQPGDLNDDGTVNVPNGLGLGVEYDWEFINANQIKKLTFN
;
A
#
# COMPACT_ATOMS: atom_id res chain seq x y z
N MET A 1 -18.80 28.60 4.08
CA MET A 1 -17.66 28.16 3.24
C MET A 1 -16.51 28.02 4.22
N SER A 2 -15.93 26.84 4.33
CA SER A 2 -14.80 26.59 5.25
C SER A 2 -13.51 26.71 4.43
N LEU A 3 -12.64 27.67 4.75
CA LEU A 3 -11.38 27.86 4.01
C LEU A 3 -10.20 27.31 4.80
N ILE A 4 -9.27 26.68 4.11
CA ILE A 4 -8.03 26.18 4.72
C ILE A 4 -7.24 27.37 5.25
N LYS A 5 -7.05 27.43 6.56
CA LYS A 5 -6.34 28.51 7.24
C LYS A 5 -4.89 28.15 7.56
N ARG A 6 -4.65 26.89 7.88
CA ARG A 6 -3.33 26.41 8.32
C ARG A 6 -3.16 24.93 8.02
N ILE A 7 -1.94 24.55 7.64
CA ILE A 7 -1.54 23.15 7.49
C ILE A 7 -0.32 22.91 8.37
N GLU A 8 -0.38 21.85 9.18
CA GLU A 8 0.74 21.40 10.01
C GLU A 8 1.18 20.02 9.55
N VAL A 9 2.49 19.81 9.45
CA VAL A 9 3.10 18.53 9.11
C VAL A 9 4.13 18.19 10.18
N THR A 10 3.87 17.12 10.93
CA THR A 10 4.74 16.68 12.04
C THR A 10 5.43 15.39 11.64
N GLU A 11 6.74 15.45 11.37
CA GLU A 11 7.57 14.26 11.17
C GLU A 11 7.95 13.67 12.53
N PHE A 12 7.80 12.35 12.68
CA PHE A 12 8.13 11.61 13.88
C PHE A 12 8.78 10.27 13.56
N THR A 13 9.45 9.67 14.55
CA THR A 13 10.12 8.39 14.44
C THR A 13 9.54 7.35 15.41
N PHE A 14 9.64 6.07 15.07
CA PHE A 14 9.32 4.96 15.95
C PHE A 14 10.20 3.75 15.63
N LEU A 15 10.25 2.79 16.56
CA LEU A 15 11.03 1.56 16.40
C LEU A 15 10.14 0.43 15.92
N VAL A 16 10.56 -0.23 14.85
CA VAL A 16 9.96 -1.47 14.37
C VAL A 16 10.86 -2.63 14.79
N PRO A 17 10.36 -3.58 15.60
CA PRO A 17 11.14 -4.74 16.06
C PRO A 17 11.25 -5.78 14.96
N ASP A 18 12.25 -6.65 15.10
CA ASP A 18 12.52 -7.83 14.28
C ASP A 18 12.65 -7.55 12.77
N ILE A 19 13.14 -6.36 12.43
CA ILE A 19 13.31 -5.93 11.05
C ILE A 19 14.66 -5.25 10.82
N GLY A 20 15.15 -5.33 9.61
CA GLY A 20 16.33 -4.62 9.13
C GLY A 20 16.34 -4.56 7.61
N LEU A 21 17.34 -3.88 7.05
CA LEU A 21 17.57 -3.86 5.61
C LEU A 21 18.46 -5.03 5.21
N GLU A 22 18.09 -5.72 4.14
CA GLU A 22 18.92 -6.64 3.39
C GLU A 22 19.33 -5.97 2.09
N GLN A 23 20.62 -5.77 1.87
CA GLN A 23 21.11 -5.16 0.64
C GLN A 23 21.22 -6.21 -0.46
N ALA A 24 20.58 -5.94 -1.59
CA ALA A 24 20.84 -6.64 -2.83
C ALA A 24 22.26 -6.32 -3.33
N ALA A 25 22.80 -7.18 -4.23
CA ALA A 25 24.06 -6.91 -4.92
C ALA A 25 24.05 -5.56 -5.69
N SER A 26 22.89 -5.03 -6.02
CA SER A 26 22.68 -3.70 -6.62
C SER A 26 22.86 -2.54 -5.64
N GLY A 27 23.00 -2.79 -4.33
CA GLY A 27 23.05 -1.76 -3.30
C GLY A 27 21.67 -1.25 -2.84
N VAL A 28 20.59 -1.67 -3.49
CA VAL A 28 19.22 -1.35 -3.05
C VAL A 28 18.81 -2.39 -2.01
N GLY A 29 18.35 -1.95 -0.84
CA GLY A 29 17.94 -2.82 0.26
C GLY A 29 16.43 -2.79 0.46
N ASN A 30 15.85 -3.95 0.71
CA ASN A 30 14.46 -4.08 1.13
C ASN A 30 14.34 -4.47 2.60
N MET A 31 13.19 -4.21 3.18
CA MET A 31 12.90 -4.58 4.55
C MET A 31 12.77 -6.10 4.65
N SER A 32 13.66 -6.71 5.45
CA SER A 32 13.69 -8.15 5.68
C SER A 32 13.46 -8.45 7.15
N TYR A 33 12.81 -9.56 7.44
CA TYR A 33 12.66 -10.03 8.81
C TYR A 33 14.05 -10.36 9.40
N LYS A 34 14.38 -9.77 10.55
CA LYS A 34 15.67 -9.97 11.24
C LYS A 34 15.44 -10.05 12.75
N LYS A 35 15.17 -11.25 13.24
CA LYS A 35 14.86 -11.52 14.65
C LYS A 35 15.84 -10.82 15.61
N GLY A 36 15.30 -10.14 16.60
CA GLY A 36 16.05 -9.43 17.64
C GLY A 36 16.66 -8.09 17.20
N LYS A 37 16.55 -7.69 15.93
CA LYS A 37 16.95 -6.36 15.47
C LYS A 37 15.81 -5.36 15.64
N LYS A 38 16.15 -4.08 15.63
CA LYS A 38 15.18 -2.97 15.61
C LYS A 38 15.60 -1.98 14.55
N MET A 39 14.65 -1.51 13.78
CA MET A 39 14.86 -0.47 12.77
C MET A 39 14.04 0.77 13.13
N SER A 40 14.67 1.94 13.05
CA SER A 40 13.96 3.22 13.16
C SER A 40 13.21 3.49 11.86
N ALA A 41 11.92 3.79 11.95
CA ALA A 41 11.08 4.19 10.84
C ALA A 41 10.55 5.61 11.06
N ASN A 42 10.60 6.43 10.01
CA ASN A 42 10.05 7.78 10.05
C ASN A 42 8.70 7.81 9.34
N ARG A 43 7.76 8.56 9.91
CA ARG A 43 6.46 8.88 9.30
C ARG A 43 6.18 10.36 9.53
N PHE A 44 5.12 10.86 8.91
CA PHE A 44 4.62 12.19 9.25
C PHE A 44 3.08 12.19 9.35
N ALA A 45 2.60 13.08 10.20
CA ALA A 45 1.19 13.40 10.34
C ALA A 45 0.90 14.72 9.63
N VAL A 46 -0.23 14.81 8.95
CA VAL A 46 -0.75 16.04 8.34
C VAL A 46 -2.02 16.45 9.07
N VAL A 47 -2.12 17.73 9.43
CA VAL A 47 -3.35 18.33 9.97
C VAL A 47 -3.70 19.56 9.15
N ILE A 48 -4.91 19.60 8.63
CA ILE A 48 -5.49 20.76 7.92
C ILE A 48 -6.53 21.40 8.82
N PHE A 49 -6.38 22.69 9.10
CA PHE A 49 -7.33 23.51 9.88
C PHE A 49 -8.04 24.49 8.97
N THR A 50 -9.33 24.67 9.20
CA THR A 50 -10.14 25.68 8.52
C THR A 50 -10.40 26.90 9.40
N ASP A 51 -10.87 27.97 8.79
CA ASP A 51 -11.19 29.25 9.45
C ASP A 51 -12.41 29.16 10.39
N ASP A 52 -13.29 28.19 10.19
CA ASP A 52 -14.46 27.90 11.04
C ASP A 52 -14.17 26.87 12.16
N GLY A 53 -12.90 26.46 12.31
CA GLY A 53 -12.44 25.62 13.42
C GLY A 53 -12.50 24.11 13.19
N LEU A 54 -12.88 23.65 12.00
CA LEU A 54 -12.79 22.23 11.65
C LEU A 54 -11.34 21.81 11.43
N LYS A 55 -11.06 20.52 11.62
CA LYS A 55 -9.76 19.93 11.27
C LYS A 55 -9.91 18.55 10.63
N GLY A 56 -9.04 18.28 9.66
CA GLY A 56 -8.79 16.94 9.14
C GLY A 56 -7.40 16.47 9.55
N GLU A 57 -7.21 15.15 9.71
CA GLU A 57 -5.99 14.55 10.22
C GLU A 57 -5.66 13.27 9.44
N TYR A 58 -4.39 13.08 9.12
CA TYR A 58 -3.91 11.82 8.54
C TYR A 58 -2.46 11.55 8.94
N VAL A 59 -2.17 10.31 9.31
CA VAL A 59 -0.81 9.82 9.51
C VAL A 59 -0.46 8.89 8.37
N VAL A 60 0.63 9.19 7.65
CA VAL A 60 1.07 8.36 6.52
C VAL A 60 1.62 7.02 7.01
N HIS A 61 1.37 5.99 6.23
CA HIS A 61 1.87 4.64 6.48
C HIS A 61 3.12 4.32 5.64
N TRP A 62 3.16 4.75 4.37
CA TRP A 62 4.15 4.31 3.38
C TRP A 62 5.00 5.43 2.80
N VAL A 63 4.42 6.59 2.49
CA VAL A 63 5.13 7.70 1.83
C VAL A 63 5.93 8.60 2.77
N GLY A 64 6.30 8.14 3.96
CA GLY A 64 7.07 8.90 4.95
C GLY A 64 8.52 9.16 4.53
N THR A 65 8.75 9.75 3.36
CA THR A 65 10.07 9.95 2.76
C THR A 65 10.47 11.42 2.69
N PRO A 66 11.78 11.76 2.68
CA PRO A 66 12.25 13.13 2.48
C PRO A 66 11.77 13.75 1.16
N SER A 67 11.59 12.95 0.09
CA SER A 67 11.09 13.44 -1.19
C SER A 67 9.64 13.90 -1.09
N THR A 68 8.80 13.13 -0.39
CA THR A 68 7.40 13.50 -0.13
C THR A 68 7.30 14.79 0.68
N LEU A 69 8.10 14.92 1.75
CA LEU A 69 8.16 16.14 2.56
C LEU A 69 8.65 17.34 1.73
N GLY A 70 9.61 17.13 0.83
CA GLY A 70 10.07 18.15 -0.12
C GLY A 70 8.94 18.63 -1.02
N GLN A 71 8.15 17.72 -1.59
CA GLN A 71 7.00 18.07 -2.42
C GLN A 71 5.88 18.74 -1.60
N ILE A 72 5.63 18.33 -0.35
CA ILE A 72 4.67 19.00 0.55
C ILE A 72 5.06 20.49 0.73
N ASN A 73 6.36 20.81 0.91
CA ASN A 73 6.81 22.19 0.97
C ASN A 73 6.49 23.00 -0.29
N MET A 74 6.41 22.36 -1.44
CA MET A 74 6.05 23.03 -2.70
C MET A 74 4.54 23.30 -2.80
N ILE A 75 3.70 22.33 -2.42
CA ILE A 75 2.27 22.38 -2.75
C ILE A 75 1.35 22.76 -1.58
N ALA A 76 1.75 22.53 -0.31
CA ALA A 76 0.91 22.89 0.83
C ALA A 76 0.58 24.39 0.91
N PRO A 77 1.51 25.33 0.61
CA PRO A 77 1.17 26.76 0.55
C PRO A 77 0.06 27.11 -0.43
N LEU A 78 -0.09 26.35 -1.53
CA LEU A 78 -1.10 26.58 -2.55
C LEU A 78 -2.52 26.24 -2.09
N LEU A 79 -2.65 25.54 -0.97
CA LEU A 79 -3.96 25.17 -0.40
C LEU A 79 -4.49 26.22 0.56
N ILE A 80 -3.66 27.13 1.07
CA ILE A 80 -4.11 28.17 2.01
C ILE A 80 -5.12 29.10 1.35
N GLY A 81 -6.23 29.34 2.03
CA GLY A 81 -7.36 30.13 1.53
C GLY A 81 -8.30 29.39 0.58
N ARG A 82 -8.05 28.12 0.27
CA ARG A 82 -8.91 27.31 -0.60
C ARG A 82 -10.00 26.58 0.20
N ASP A 83 -11.11 26.32 -0.46
CA ASP A 83 -12.17 25.47 0.07
C ASP A 83 -11.82 24.00 -0.16
N PRO A 84 -11.65 23.19 0.91
CA PRO A 84 -11.29 21.77 0.77
C PRO A 84 -12.36 20.92 0.07
N GLU A 85 -13.59 21.41 -0.10
CA GLU A 85 -14.64 20.70 -0.83
C GLU A 85 -14.45 20.74 -2.35
N HIS A 86 -13.71 21.72 -2.87
CA HIS A 86 -13.39 21.84 -4.28
C HIS A 86 -12.22 20.92 -4.69
N ARG A 87 -12.27 19.63 -4.28
CA ARG A 87 -11.18 18.66 -4.48
C ARG A 87 -10.76 18.49 -5.93
N GLU A 88 -11.69 18.54 -6.88
CA GLU A 88 -11.37 18.34 -8.30
C GLU A 88 -10.45 19.44 -8.85
N ILE A 89 -10.73 20.71 -8.54
CA ILE A 89 -9.85 21.80 -8.98
C ILE A 89 -8.52 21.79 -8.19
N ILE A 90 -8.55 21.39 -6.92
CA ILE A 90 -7.33 21.20 -6.14
C ILE A 90 -6.49 20.07 -6.74
N TYR A 91 -7.11 18.93 -7.07
CA TYR A 91 -6.46 17.82 -7.73
C TYR A 91 -5.75 18.23 -9.02
N ASP A 92 -6.45 18.96 -9.91
CA ASP A 92 -5.87 19.42 -11.18
C ASP A 92 -4.71 20.40 -10.96
N ASP A 93 -4.86 21.36 -10.07
CA ASP A 93 -3.82 22.36 -9.80
C ASP A 93 -2.55 21.73 -9.17
N LEU A 94 -2.70 20.86 -8.17
CA LEU A 94 -1.56 20.19 -7.52
C LEU A 94 -0.86 19.20 -8.47
N LYS A 95 -1.64 18.50 -9.30
CA LYS A 95 -1.09 17.64 -10.35
C LYS A 95 -0.26 18.44 -11.35
N ARG A 96 -0.74 19.60 -11.77
CA ARG A 96 -0.01 20.48 -12.67
C ARG A 96 1.25 21.06 -12.04
N GLU A 97 1.19 21.45 -10.78
CA GLU A 97 2.37 21.95 -10.05
C GLU A 97 3.45 20.89 -9.95
N LEU A 98 3.07 19.64 -9.68
CA LEU A 98 3.99 18.50 -9.57
C LEU A 98 4.30 17.81 -10.90
N ARG A 99 3.91 18.36 -12.05
CA ARG A 99 4.05 17.70 -13.38
C ARG A 99 5.47 17.27 -13.76
N ALA A 100 6.49 17.88 -13.15
CA ALA A 100 7.91 17.55 -13.37
C ALA A 100 8.46 16.57 -12.33
N TYR A 101 7.62 16.11 -11.40
CA TYR A 101 8.01 15.29 -10.26
C TYR A 101 7.05 14.10 -10.10
N ASP A 102 7.38 13.21 -9.18
CA ASP A 102 6.43 12.22 -8.67
C ASP A 102 5.35 12.93 -7.81
N HIS A 103 4.13 12.41 -7.78
CA HIS A 103 2.96 13.07 -7.16
C HIS A 103 2.69 12.61 -5.71
N MET A 104 3.65 12.01 -5.02
CA MET A 104 3.46 11.36 -3.72
C MET A 104 2.97 12.30 -2.60
N ALA A 105 3.31 13.59 -2.65
CA ALA A 105 2.83 14.54 -1.64
C ALA A 105 1.35 14.91 -1.77
N HIS A 106 0.76 14.68 -2.93
CA HIS A 106 -0.67 14.96 -3.14
C HIS A 106 -1.54 14.02 -2.30
N GLY A 107 -1.17 12.74 -2.21
CA GLY A 107 -1.93 11.72 -1.48
C GLY A 107 -2.26 12.12 -0.04
N PRO A 108 -1.27 12.36 0.82
CA PRO A 108 -1.52 12.73 2.21
C PRO A 108 -2.39 13.98 2.40
N LEU A 109 -2.24 14.99 1.54
CA LEU A 109 -3.05 16.21 1.61
C LEU A 109 -4.50 15.96 1.20
N ASP A 110 -4.73 15.22 0.12
CA ASP A 110 -6.08 14.85 -0.34
C ASP A 110 -6.80 13.98 0.70
N ILE A 111 -6.12 12.97 1.25
CA ILE A 111 -6.69 12.10 2.30
C ILE A 111 -7.10 12.92 3.52
N THR A 112 -6.26 13.89 3.93
CA THR A 112 -6.56 14.77 5.06
C THR A 112 -7.78 15.67 4.78
N MET A 113 -7.96 16.14 3.54
CA MET A 113 -9.16 16.88 3.14
C MET A 113 -10.41 15.99 3.15
N TRP A 114 -10.31 14.74 2.72
CA TRP A 114 -11.40 13.78 2.81
C TRP A 114 -11.81 13.49 4.26
N ASP A 115 -10.85 13.36 5.18
CA ASP A 115 -11.10 13.22 6.61
C ASP A 115 -11.87 14.44 7.16
N LEU A 116 -11.41 15.66 6.84
CA LEU A 116 -12.04 16.91 7.22
C LEU A 116 -13.51 16.97 6.74
N ILE A 117 -13.75 16.60 5.48
CA ILE A 117 -15.08 16.65 4.88
C ILE A 117 -16.01 15.61 5.49
N GLY A 118 -15.52 14.39 5.78
CA GLY A 118 -16.29 13.40 6.53
C GLY A 118 -16.71 13.91 7.91
N LYS A 119 -15.80 14.58 8.61
CA LYS A 119 -16.08 15.24 9.91
C LYS A 119 -17.09 16.38 9.76
N LYS A 120 -16.94 17.23 8.74
CA LYS A 120 -17.86 18.34 8.42
C LYS A 120 -19.30 17.86 8.19
N TYR A 121 -19.47 16.76 7.45
CA TYR A 121 -20.79 16.21 7.13
C TYR A 121 -21.26 15.13 8.12
N ASN A 122 -20.54 14.96 9.24
CA ASN A 122 -20.89 14.00 10.30
C ASN A 122 -21.07 12.57 9.78
N THR A 123 -20.17 12.13 8.91
CA THR A 123 -20.20 10.80 8.27
C THR A 123 -18.80 10.24 8.05
N SER A 124 -18.70 8.95 7.74
CA SER A 124 -17.43 8.31 7.39
C SER A 124 -17.08 8.54 5.91
N VAL A 125 -15.78 8.57 5.60
CA VAL A 125 -15.28 8.62 4.22
C VAL A 125 -15.77 7.43 3.42
N SER A 126 -15.81 6.22 4.00
CA SER A 126 -16.33 5.02 3.31
C SER A 126 -17.77 5.20 2.83
N LYS A 127 -18.64 5.87 3.64
CA LYS A 127 -20.02 6.18 3.23
C LYS A 127 -20.08 7.26 2.16
N LEU A 128 -19.22 8.28 2.23
CA LEU A 128 -19.14 9.31 1.18
C LEU A 128 -18.73 8.71 -0.17
N LEU A 129 -17.92 7.65 -0.15
CA LEU A 129 -17.49 6.93 -1.35
C LEU A 129 -18.51 5.90 -1.88
N GLY A 130 -19.59 5.65 -1.14
CA GLY A 130 -20.64 4.71 -1.54
C GLY A 130 -20.70 3.40 -0.73
N GLY A 131 -19.66 3.05 0.01
CA GLY A 131 -19.68 1.99 1.03
C GLY A 131 -20.17 0.61 0.55
N TYR A 132 -19.56 0.04 -0.49
CA TYR A 132 -19.96 -1.25 -1.06
C TYR A 132 -19.72 -2.45 -0.12
N LYS A 133 -18.65 -2.39 0.69
CA LYS A 133 -18.27 -3.44 1.65
C LYS A 133 -18.18 -2.84 3.07
N THR A 134 -18.53 -3.62 4.10
CA THR A 134 -18.38 -3.25 5.52
C THR A 134 -17.24 -3.98 6.20
N THR A 135 -16.84 -5.13 5.65
CA THR A 135 -15.68 -5.92 6.05
C THR A 135 -14.84 -6.26 4.81
N LEU A 136 -13.55 -6.46 5.00
CA LEU A 136 -12.61 -6.74 3.92
C LEU A 136 -11.86 -8.04 4.23
N PRO A 137 -11.93 -9.06 3.36
CA PRO A 137 -11.10 -10.26 3.51
C PRO A 137 -9.63 -9.90 3.30
N THR A 138 -8.74 -10.51 4.10
CA THR A 138 -7.33 -10.10 4.17
C THR A 138 -6.38 -11.09 3.54
N TYR A 139 -5.20 -10.60 3.16
CA TYR A 139 -4.03 -11.42 2.91
C TYR A 139 -2.80 -10.91 3.68
N ALA A 140 -1.95 -11.85 4.10
CA ALA A 140 -0.67 -11.56 4.71
C ALA A 140 0.36 -11.28 3.60
N SER A 141 0.95 -10.08 3.59
CA SER A 141 2.03 -9.69 2.68
C SER A 141 3.34 -9.72 3.44
N THR A 142 4.25 -10.65 3.08
CA THR A 142 5.44 -10.94 3.89
C THR A 142 6.52 -9.86 3.77
N TYR A 143 7.42 -9.81 4.74
CA TYR A 143 8.75 -9.21 4.53
C TYR A 143 9.54 -9.99 3.48
N HIS A 144 10.56 -9.33 2.90
CA HIS A 144 11.54 -10.04 2.08
C HIS A 144 12.32 -11.07 2.88
N GLY A 145 12.72 -12.14 2.18
CA GLY A 145 13.60 -13.17 2.71
C GLY A 145 14.99 -12.61 3.02
N GLN A 146 15.64 -13.24 3.99
CA GLN A 146 17.00 -12.93 4.44
C GLN A 146 17.97 -14.05 4.10
N GLU A 147 19.27 -13.77 4.15
CA GLU A 147 20.30 -14.77 3.88
C GLU A 147 20.76 -15.52 5.16
N ASN A 148 20.45 -14.99 6.35
CA ASN A 148 20.80 -15.59 7.61
C ASN A 148 19.64 -16.41 8.19
N SER A 149 19.94 -17.48 8.93
CA SER A 149 18.92 -18.29 9.60
C SER A 149 18.14 -17.52 10.68
N GLY A 150 16.90 -17.95 10.93
CA GLY A 150 16.07 -17.46 12.02
C GLY A 150 14.91 -16.56 11.62
N GLY A 151 14.36 -16.75 10.43
CA GLY A 151 13.17 -16.02 9.95
C GLY A 151 12.73 -16.55 8.60
N LEU A 152 12.54 -15.70 7.60
CA LEU A 152 12.20 -16.07 6.24
C LEU A 152 13.49 -16.29 5.42
N ASN A 153 14.20 -17.36 5.70
CA ASN A 153 15.52 -17.64 5.12
C ASN A 153 15.48 -18.73 4.04
N THR A 154 14.58 -19.70 4.17
CA THR A 154 14.43 -20.83 3.25
C THR A 154 13.01 -20.92 2.68
N PRO A 155 12.79 -21.66 1.58
CA PRO A 155 11.44 -21.97 1.10
C PRO A 155 10.56 -22.65 2.16
N GLU A 156 11.15 -23.48 3.03
CA GLU A 156 10.45 -24.13 4.14
C GLU A 156 9.96 -23.11 5.19
N ASP A 157 10.77 -22.10 5.52
CA ASP A 157 10.37 -21.02 6.44
C ASP A 157 9.17 -20.25 5.92
N PHE A 158 9.13 -19.93 4.60
CA PHE A 158 7.98 -19.30 3.96
C PHE A 158 6.76 -20.22 3.99
N ALA A 159 6.93 -21.52 3.74
CA ALA A 159 5.83 -22.48 3.77
C ALA A 159 5.25 -22.65 5.19
N ASP A 160 6.10 -22.70 6.21
CA ASP A 160 5.69 -22.78 7.62
C ASP A 160 4.92 -21.49 8.03
N TYR A 161 5.44 -20.34 7.63
CA TYR A 161 4.77 -19.07 7.91
C TYR A 161 3.45 -18.90 7.17
N ALA A 162 3.36 -19.39 5.93
CA ALA A 162 2.08 -19.40 5.18
C ALA A 162 1.04 -20.28 5.88
N GLU A 163 1.43 -21.43 6.44
CA GLU A 163 0.54 -22.30 7.22
C GLU A 163 0.10 -21.63 8.54
N GLU A 164 0.99 -20.90 9.20
CA GLU A 164 0.66 -20.08 10.37
C GLU A 164 -0.38 -19.01 10.01
N CYS A 165 -0.18 -18.27 8.91
CA CYS A 165 -1.13 -17.27 8.42
C CYS A 165 -2.48 -17.89 8.07
N LYS A 166 -2.50 -19.05 7.42
CA LYS A 166 -3.72 -19.81 7.15
C LYS A 166 -4.47 -20.18 8.42
N THR A 167 -3.76 -20.66 9.44
CA THR A 167 -4.34 -21.02 10.74
C THR A 167 -4.94 -19.80 11.46
N LYS A 168 -4.38 -18.61 11.26
CA LYS A 168 -4.89 -17.34 11.80
C LYS A 168 -6.10 -16.80 11.03
N GLY A 169 -6.49 -17.43 9.93
CA GLY A 169 -7.67 -17.08 9.16
C GLY A 169 -7.42 -16.19 7.93
N PHE A 170 -6.19 -15.85 7.58
CA PHE A 170 -5.92 -15.10 6.36
C PHE A 170 -6.44 -15.84 5.12
N HIS A 171 -7.11 -15.09 4.22
CA HIS A 171 -7.64 -15.63 2.96
C HIS A 171 -6.56 -15.80 1.89
N GLY A 172 -5.44 -15.11 2.03
CA GLY A 172 -4.34 -15.18 1.09
C GLY A 172 -2.99 -14.93 1.74
N PHE A 173 -1.94 -15.27 0.99
CA PHE A 173 -0.55 -15.09 1.41
C PHE A 173 0.29 -14.64 0.22
N LYS A 174 0.92 -13.46 0.34
CA LYS A 174 1.81 -12.89 -0.66
C LYS A 174 3.26 -13.04 -0.23
N ILE A 175 4.04 -13.67 -1.08
CA ILE A 175 5.47 -13.84 -0.89
C ILE A 175 6.18 -12.63 -1.48
N HIS A 176 7.00 -11.94 -0.66
CA HIS A 176 8.10 -11.14 -1.18
C HIS A 176 9.35 -12.01 -1.12
N GLY A 177 9.89 -12.40 -2.26
CA GLY A 177 11.04 -13.28 -2.34
C GLY A 177 12.34 -12.65 -1.83
N TRP A 178 13.46 -13.13 -2.30
CA TRP A 178 14.77 -12.63 -1.86
C TRP A 178 15.29 -11.50 -2.75
N ASN A 179 16.10 -10.60 -2.15
CA ASN A 179 16.67 -9.44 -2.83
C ASN A 179 17.71 -9.77 -3.94
N ASN A 180 18.11 -11.03 -4.09
CA ASN A 180 19.10 -11.46 -5.08
C ASN A 180 18.50 -11.91 -6.43
N GLY A 181 17.18 -12.13 -6.50
CA GLY A 181 16.48 -12.57 -7.70
C GLY A 181 16.93 -13.95 -8.17
N ASP A 182 17.20 -14.88 -7.25
CA ASP A 182 17.59 -16.27 -7.56
C ASP A 182 16.37 -17.05 -8.04
N VAL A 183 16.32 -17.33 -9.32
CA VAL A 183 15.20 -17.98 -10.01
C VAL A 183 14.91 -19.37 -9.44
N ASP A 184 15.93 -20.18 -9.21
CA ASP A 184 15.75 -21.55 -8.71
C ASP A 184 15.19 -21.57 -7.27
N ARG A 185 15.63 -20.61 -6.47
CA ARG A 185 15.14 -20.44 -5.09
C ARG A 185 13.69 -19.97 -5.06
N GLU A 186 13.33 -19.01 -5.91
CA GLU A 186 11.96 -18.53 -6.03
C GLU A 186 11.01 -19.63 -6.51
N ILE A 187 11.39 -20.43 -7.51
CA ILE A 187 10.61 -21.56 -8.00
C ILE A 187 10.36 -22.58 -6.88
N LYS A 188 11.40 -22.95 -6.11
CA LYS A 188 11.26 -23.87 -4.97
C LYS A 188 10.31 -23.32 -3.91
N ASN A 189 10.38 -22.02 -3.66
CA ASN A 189 9.52 -21.35 -2.70
C ASN A 189 8.04 -21.39 -3.14
N ILE A 190 7.75 -21.01 -4.38
CA ILE A 190 6.40 -21.02 -4.97
C ILE A 190 5.75 -22.41 -4.84
N LEU A 191 6.46 -23.45 -5.28
CA LEU A 191 5.95 -24.82 -5.26
C LEU A 191 5.84 -25.36 -3.82
N GLY A 192 6.81 -25.03 -2.95
CA GLY A 192 6.84 -25.45 -1.55
C GLY A 192 5.69 -24.87 -0.74
N VAL A 193 5.40 -23.59 -0.89
CA VAL A 193 4.29 -22.90 -0.19
C VAL A 193 2.95 -23.49 -0.65
N ARG A 194 2.72 -23.64 -1.97
CA ARG A 194 1.47 -24.27 -2.47
C ARG A 194 1.28 -25.69 -1.93
N LYS A 195 2.33 -26.48 -1.94
CA LYS A 195 2.29 -27.84 -1.40
C LYS A 195 1.90 -27.87 0.09
N ARG A 196 2.36 -26.90 0.88
CA ARG A 196 2.09 -26.82 2.31
C ARG A 196 0.66 -26.38 2.62
N VAL A 197 0.18 -25.29 2.02
CA VAL A 197 -1.12 -24.71 2.37
C VAL A 197 -2.30 -25.30 1.57
N GLY A 198 -2.05 -26.03 0.48
CA GLY A 198 -3.07 -26.61 -0.40
C GLY A 198 -3.83 -25.53 -1.20
N GLU A 199 -5.00 -25.90 -1.76
CA GLU A 199 -5.76 -25.07 -2.71
C GLU A 199 -6.69 -24.04 -2.05
N SER A 200 -6.95 -24.14 -0.75
CA SER A 200 -7.93 -23.29 -0.06
C SER A 200 -7.45 -21.85 0.21
N MET A 201 -6.16 -21.59 0.10
CA MET A 201 -5.56 -20.26 0.33
C MET A 201 -5.13 -19.65 -1.01
N LYS A 202 -5.49 -18.40 -1.24
CA LYS A 202 -4.99 -17.63 -2.40
C LYS A 202 -3.51 -17.33 -2.18
N LEU A 203 -2.68 -17.67 -3.16
CA LEU A 203 -1.25 -17.40 -3.10
C LEU A 203 -0.87 -16.35 -4.13
N MET A 204 0.01 -15.45 -3.76
CA MET A 204 0.51 -14.37 -4.58
C MET A 204 2.02 -14.30 -4.46
N LEU A 205 2.66 -13.88 -5.55
CA LEU A 205 4.10 -13.64 -5.58
C LEU A 205 4.37 -12.20 -6.00
N ASP A 206 5.21 -11.53 -5.24
CA ASP A 206 5.72 -10.20 -5.55
C ASP A 206 7.24 -10.17 -5.40
N PRO A 207 8.00 -10.37 -6.47
CA PRO A 207 9.45 -10.22 -6.42
C PRO A 207 9.92 -8.78 -6.20
N ALA A 208 9.02 -7.81 -6.13
CA ALA A 208 9.34 -6.39 -5.99
C ALA A 208 10.42 -5.93 -6.99
N CYS A 209 10.24 -6.27 -8.27
CA CYS A 209 11.16 -5.97 -9.37
C CYS A 209 12.57 -6.57 -9.22
N GLN A 210 12.80 -7.60 -8.39
CA GLN A 210 14.14 -8.15 -8.14
C GLN A 210 14.66 -9.08 -9.25
N LEU A 211 13.78 -9.77 -9.98
CA LEU A 211 14.23 -10.59 -11.12
C LEU A 211 14.89 -9.71 -12.18
N ARG A 212 16.01 -10.18 -12.74
CA ARG A 212 16.88 -9.31 -13.53
C ARG A 212 16.43 -9.13 -14.96
N THR A 213 15.86 -10.18 -15.54
CA THR A 213 15.51 -10.23 -16.95
C THR A 213 14.08 -10.69 -17.18
N TRP A 214 13.56 -10.40 -18.35
CA TRP A 214 12.26 -10.91 -18.78
C TRP A 214 12.23 -12.44 -18.80
N ASN A 215 13.36 -13.11 -19.13
CA ASN A 215 13.44 -14.58 -19.13
C ASN A 215 13.37 -15.16 -17.70
N ASP A 216 14.01 -14.51 -16.73
CA ASP A 216 13.89 -14.90 -15.32
C ASP A 216 12.44 -14.81 -14.87
N ALA A 217 11.78 -13.70 -15.20
CA ALA A 217 10.36 -13.50 -14.91
C ALA A 217 9.46 -14.56 -15.56
N LEU A 218 9.78 -14.97 -16.79
CA LEU A 218 9.02 -16.03 -17.48
C LEU A 218 9.19 -17.39 -16.76
N GLN A 219 10.39 -17.75 -16.34
CA GLN A 219 10.64 -19.01 -15.63
C GLN A 219 9.89 -19.06 -14.31
N VAL A 220 9.97 -17.99 -13.52
CA VAL A 220 9.25 -17.86 -12.24
C VAL A 220 7.73 -17.83 -12.47
N GLY A 221 7.24 -17.12 -13.47
CA GLY A 221 5.83 -17.08 -13.85
C GLY A 221 5.27 -18.45 -14.24
N LYS A 222 6.06 -19.31 -14.89
CA LYS A 222 5.67 -20.70 -15.16
C LYS A 222 5.51 -21.54 -13.90
N ALA A 223 6.31 -21.30 -12.87
CA ALA A 223 6.11 -21.95 -11.57
C ALA A 223 4.84 -21.43 -10.87
N CYS A 224 4.51 -20.15 -11.03
CA CYS A 224 3.23 -19.60 -10.56
C CYS A 224 2.04 -20.26 -11.28
N ASP A 225 2.14 -20.50 -12.60
CA ASP A 225 1.14 -21.25 -13.39
C ASP A 225 0.94 -22.68 -12.82
N GLU A 226 2.04 -23.41 -12.61
CA GLU A 226 2.01 -24.77 -12.07
C GLU A 226 1.38 -24.82 -10.67
N ALA A 227 1.68 -23.84 -9.84
CA ALA A 227 1.21 -23.74 -8.46
C ALA A 227 -0.13 -23.01 -8.31
N ASN A 228 -0.82 -22.63 -9.40
CA ASN A 228 -2.11 -21.96 -9.41
C ASN A 228 -2.13 -20.71 -8.51
N TYR A 229 -1.19 -19.78 -8.75
CA TYR A 229 -1.12 -18.53 -8.01
C TYR A 229 -2.24 -17.58 -8.46
N PHE A 230 -2.75 -16.78 -7.53
CA PHE A 230 -3.85 -15.85 -7.76
C PHE A 230 -3.41 -14.62 -8.55
N TRP A 231 -2.19 -14.12 -8.28
CA TRP A 231 -1.50 -13.16 -9.15
C TRP A 231 0.02 -13.26 -9.01
N TYR A 232 0.70 -12.69 -10.01
CA TYR A 232 2.13 -12.47 -10.09
C TYR A 232 2.38 -10.97 -10.24
N GLU A 233 3.04 -10.35 -9.25
CA GLU A 233 3.14 -8.91 -9.08
C GLU A 233 4.53 -8.41 -9.45
N ASP A 234 4.60 -7.28 -10.15
CA ASP A 234 5.83 -6.53 -10.51
C ASP A 234 7.09 -7.40 -10.64
N PRO A 235 7.11 -8.37 -11.59
CA PRO A 235 8.04 -9.51 -11.57
C PRO A 235 9.51 -9.15 -11.71
N TYR A 236 9.89 -8.25 -12.62
CA TYR A 236 11.27 -7.97 -12.95
C TYR A 236 11.56 -6.47 -13.01
N ARG A 237 12.84 -6.10 -13.13
CA ARG A 237 13.31 -4.70 -12.93
C ARG A 237 12.59 -3.64 -13.75
N ASP A 238 12.12 -3.97 -14.94
CA ASP A 238 11.40 -3.04 -15.80
C ASP A 238 9.88 -3.16 -15.71
N SER A 239 9.37 -3.97 -14.77
CA SER A 239 7.94 -4.25 -14.61
C SER A 239 7.11 -3.00 -14.36
N GLY A 240 7.57 -2.15 -13.47
CA GLY A 240 6.82 -0.99 -13.05
C GLY A 240 6.66 0.09 -14.13
N VAL A 241 7.40 0.00 -15.24
CA VAL A 241 7.47 1.10 -16.21
C VAL A 241 7.30 0.68 -17.68
N SER A 242 7.30 -0.62 -17.99
CA SER A 242 7.23 -1.12 -19.36
C SER A 242 5.96 -1.93 -19.64
N ALA A 243 4.89 -1.27 -20.09
CA ALA A 243 3.68 -1.95 -20.53
C ALA A 243 3.94 -2.97 -21.65
N PHE A 244 4.87 -2.67 -22.57
CA PHE A 244 5.25 -3.59 -23.64
C PHE A 244 5.90 -4.88 -23.11
N GLY A 245 6.83 -4.76 -22.16
CA GLY A 245 7.48 -5.91 -21.54
C GLY A 245 6.50 -6.78 -20.78
N GLN A 246 5.59 -6.17 -20.03
CA GLN A 246 4.54 -6.86 -19.28
C GLN A 246 3.56 -7.58 -20.21
N LYS A 247 3.09 -6.92 -21.26
CA LYS A 247 2.23 -7.56 -22.27
C LYS A 247 2.85 -8.85 -22.83
N ARG A 248 4.14 -8.81 -23.16
CA ARG A 248 4.86 -10.00 -23.65
C ARG A 248 4.93 -11.12 -22.61
N LEU A 249 5.05 -10.78 -21.33
CA LEU A 249 5.06 -11.78 -20.25
C LEU A 249 3.67 -12.36 -20.06
N ARG A 250 2.64 -11.50 -19.99
CA ARG A 250 1.23 -11.86 -19.88
C ARG A 250 0.78 -12.86 -20.98
N GLU A 251 1.26 -12.68 -22.20
CA GLU A 251 0.98 -13.59 -23.33
C GLU A 251 1.62 -14.99 -23.19
N LYS A 252 2.50 -15.21 -22.21
CA LYS A 252 3.27 -16.45 -22.04
C LYS A 252 2.97 -17.22 -20.76
N ILE A 253 2.26 -16.60 -19.82
CA ILE A 253 1.85 -17.21 -18.56
C ILE A 253 0.33 -17.17 -18.42
N ILE A 254 -0.21 -17.99 -17.50
CA ILE A 254 -1.64 -18.07 -17.21
C ILE A 254 -1.97 -17.27 -15.95
N THR A 255 -1.06 -17.26 -15.00
CA THR A 255 -1.21 -16.50 -13.75
C THR A 255 -1.41 -15.01 -14.04
N PRO A 256 -2.48 -14.37 -13.54
CA PRO A 256 -2.74 -12.96 -13.77
C PRO A 256 -1.58 -12.06 -13.33
N LEU A 257 -1.22 -11.08 -14.15
CA LEU A 257 -0.23 -10.05 -13.80
C LEU A 257 -0.90 -8.88 -13.09
N LEU A 258 -0.46 -8.60 -11.86
CA LEU A 258 -0.74 -7.38 -11.10
C LEU A 258 0.48 -6.46 -11.22
N VAL A 259 0.29 -5.23 -11.65
CA VAL A 259 1.40 -4.29 -11.90
C VAL A 259 1.02 -2.86 -11.58
N SER A 260 2.00 -1.97 -11.70
CA SER A 260 1.86 -0.53 -11.61
C SER A 260 1.94 0.08 -10.21
N GLU A 261 2.51 -0.62 -9.24
CA GLU A 261 2.88 0.02 -7.97
C GLU A 261 3.85 1.19 -8.19
N HIS A 262 4.74 1.07 -9.19
CA HIS A 262 5.84 2.01 -9.44
C HIS A 262 5.54 3.10 -10.47
N ILE A 263 4.30 3.22 -10.97
CA ILE A 263 3.82 4.34 -11.79
C ILE A 263 2.70 5.08 -11.08
N ARG A 264 2.56 6.36 -11.34
CA ARG A 264 1.65 7.25 -10.60
C ARG A 264 0.59 7.87 -11.50
N GLY A 265 -0.62 7.96 -10.94
CA GLY A 265 -1.69 8.72 -11.54
C GLY A 265 -2.47 8.03 -12.64
N LEU A 266 -3.62 8.63 -12.94
CA LEU A 266 -4.63 8.06 -13.82
C LEU A 266 -4.11 7.79 -15.24
N GLU A 267 -3.43 8.77 -15.85
CA GLU A 267 -3.09 8.69 -17.28
C GLU A 267 -2.07 7.60 -17.57
N GLN A 268 -1.01 7.51 -16.74
CA GLN A 268 0.01 6.47 -16.91
C GLN A 268 -0.57 5.09 -16.69
N LYS A 269 -1.43 4.92 -15.69
CA LYS A 269 -2.11 3.64 -15.43
C LYS A 269 -3.13 3.31 -16.53
N ALA A 270 -3.84 4.30 -17.05
CA ALA A 270 -4.75 4.13 -18.18
C ALA A 270 -4.00 3.65 -19.43
N ASP A 271 -2.88 4.29 -19.76
CA ASP A 271 -2.03 3.86 -20.88
C ASP A 271 -1.55 2.42 -20.70
N PHE A 272 -1.14 2.05 -19.48
CA PHE A 272 -0.70 0.71 -19.15
C PHE A 272 -1.81 -0.35 -19.38
N MET A 273 -3.02 -0.07 -18.90
CA MET A 273 -4.20 -0.92 -19.11
C MET A 273 -4.57 -1.03 -20.60
N LEU A 274 -4.62 0.10 -21.31
CA LEU A 274 -4.98 0.14 -22.73
C LEU A 274 -3.94 -0.56 -23.63
N GLN A 275 -2.66 -0.55 -23.27
CA GLN A 275 -1.62 -1.31 -23.92
C GLN A 275 -1.74 -2.83 -23.70
N GLY A 276 -2.57 -3.27 -22.76
CA GLY A 276 -2.72 -4.67 -22.36
C GLY A 276 -1.54 -5.19 -21.54
N GLY A 277 -0.90 -4.31 -20.77
CA GLY A 277 0.26 -4.63 -19.93
C GLY A 277 -0.08 -5.30 -18.60
N CYS A 278 -1.36 -5.50 -18.26
CA CYS A 278 -1.80 -6.07 -17.00
C CYS A 278 -3.11 -6.86 -17.13
N ASP A 279 -3.39 -7.72 -16.15
CA ASP A 279 -4.69 -8.32 -15.88
C ASP A 279 -5.38 -7.63 -14.69
N MET A 280 -4.56 -7.15 -13.77
CA MET A 280 -4.95 -6.39 -12.59
C MET A 280 -4.05 -5.16 -12.45
N ILE A 281 -4.56 -4.08 -11.91
CA ILE A 281 -3.80 -2.83 -11.71
C ILE A 281 -3.71 -2.49 -10.22
N HIS A 282 -2.56 -2.00 -9.75
CA HIS A 282 -2.40 -1.41 -8.43
C HIS A 282 -2.90 0.02 -8.37
N ALA A 283 -3.50 0.40 -7.23
CA ALA A 283 -3.70 1.79 -6.83
C ALA A 283 -3.46 1.94 -5.32
N ASP A 284 -2.98 3.10 -4.92
CA ASP A 284 -2.67 3.41 -3.52
C ASP A 284 -3.04 4.87 -3.22
N PRO A 285 -3.87 5.14 -2.20
CA PRO A 285 -4.26 6.51 -1.89
C PRO A 285 -3.09 7.40 -1.45
N GLU A 286 -2.00 6.84 -0.90
CA GLU A 286 -0.80 7.63 -0.62
C GLU A 286 0.03 7.92 -1.87
N TYR A 287 0.02 7.01 -2.86
CA TYR A 287 0.85 7.11 -4.07
C TYR A 287 0.14 7.77 -5.26
N ASP A 288 -1.17 7.51 -5.41
CA ASP A 288 -1.93 7.87 -6.60
C ASP A 288 -2.82 9.12 -6.39
N MET A 289 -2.25 10.16 -5.80
CA MET A 289 -2.90 11.46 -5.62
C MET A 289 -4.18 11.39 -4.77
N GLY A 290 -4.14 10.60 -3.70
CA GLY A 290 -5.19 10.55 -2.70
C GLY A 290 -6.38 9.65 -3.06
N ILE A 291 -7.39 9.72 -2.24
CA ILE A 291 -8.67 9.06 -2.45
C ILE A 291 -9.29 9.52 -3.78
N THR A 292 -9.18 10.82 -4.08
CA THR A 292 -9.67 11.41 -5.34
C THR A 292 -9.02 10.75 -6.55
N GLY A 293 -7.71 10.56 -6.54
CA GLY A 293 -6.98 9.93 -7.65
C GLY A 293 -7.29 8.44 -7.79
N VAL A 294 -7.28 7.69 -6.67
CA VAL A 294 -7.60 6.26 -6.66
C VAL A 294 -8.99 5.98 -7.22
N MET A 295 -10.01 6.77 -6.86
CA MET A 295 -11.37 6.54 -7.36
C MET A 295 -11.47 6.75 -8.87
N LYS A 296 -10.70 7.70 -9.45
CA LYS A 296 -10.63 7.87 -10.91
C LYS A 296 -10.03 6.64 -11.60
N ILE A 297 -8.94 6.09 -11.03
CA ILE A 297 -8.30 4.87 -11.54
C ILE A 297 -9.26 3.68 -11.41
N ALA A 298 -9.94 3.54 -10.27
CA ALA A 298 -10.88 2.45 -10.02
C ALA A 298 -12.04 2.43 -11.01
N HIS A 299 -12.66 3.57 -11.28
CA HIS A 299 -13.77 3.67 -12.24
C HIS A 299 -13.29 3.40 -13.68
N PHE A 300 -12.11 3.85 -14.05
CA PHE A 300 -11.54 3.54 -15.36
C PHE A 300 -11.23 2.05 -15.50
N CYS A 301 -10.62 1.45 -14.50
CA CYS A 301 -10.34 0.01 -14.43
C CYS A 301 -11.64 -0.83 -14.54
N GLU A 302 -12.67 -0.45 -13.78
CA GLU A 302 -13.98 -1.09 -13.83
C GLU A 302 -14.63 -1.01 -15.22
N ALA A 303 -14.53 0.14 -15.89
CA ALA A 303 -15.06 0.34 -17.24
C ALA A 303 -14.39 -0.56 -18.29
N LEU A 304 -13.14 -0.93 -18.08
CA LEU A 304 -12.39 -1.87 -18.93
C LEU A 304 -12.62 -3.35 -18.56
N GLY A 305 -13.36 -3.64 -17.49
CA GLY A 305 -13.58 -4.99 -16.98
C GLY A 305 -12.32 -5.62 -16.35
N LEU A 306 -11.38 -4.81 -15.88
CA LEU A 306 -10.19 -5.26 -15.19
C LEU A 306 -10.40 -5.22 -13.68
N ASP A 307 -9.62 -6.01 -12.95
CA ASP A 307 -9.59 -5.95 -11.49
C ASP A 307 -8.55 -4.93 -11.00
N LEU A 308 -8.86 -4.32 -9.86
CA LEU A 308 -7.98 -3.40 -9.17
C LEU A 308 -7.62 -3.95 -7.80
N GLN A 309 -6.37 -3.84 -7.41
CA GLN A 309 -5.92 -4.17 -6.07
C GLN A 309 -5.41 -2.91 -5.38
N ILE A 310 -5.87 -2.66 -4.15
CA ILE A 310 -5.32 -1.58 -3.33
C ILE A 310 -4.02 -2.07 -2.71
N HIS A 311 -2.93 -1.33 -2.97
CA HIS A 311 -1.62 -1.57 -2.39
C HIS A 311 -1.60 -1.10 -0.93
N ALA A 312 -0.92 -1.87 -0.07
CA ALA A 312 -0.67 -1.56 1.33
C ALA A 312 -1.93 -1.49 2.24
N CYS A 313 -1.76 -0.97 3.44
CA CYS A 313 -2.78 -0.90 4.49
C CYS A 313 -2.86 0.47 5.16
N GLY A 314 -4.01 0.76 5.76
CA GLY A 314 -4.29 2.00 6.46
C GLY A 314 -5.76 2.38 6.42
N PRO A 315 -6.21 3.38 7.19
CA PRO A 315 -7.63 3.76 7.24
C PRO A 315 -8.15 4.31 5.90
N ALA A 316 -7.35 5.07 5.16
CA ALA A 316 -7.70 5.52 3.81
C ALA A 316 -7.78 4.34 2.83
N HIS A 317 -6.86 3.38 2.94
CA HIS A 317 -6.84 2.16 2.13
C HIS A 317 -8.10 1.31 2.39
N ARG A 318 -8.53 1.14 3.65
CA ARG A 318 -9.79 0.45 3.97
C ARG A 318 -11.00 1.20 3.41
N ALA A 319 -11.00 2.54 3.49
CA ALA A 319 -12.11 3.35 2.97
C ALA A 319 -12.27 3.19 1.45
N VAL A 320 -11.20 3.31 0.67
CA VAL A 320 -11.27 3.14 -0.79
C VAL A 320 -11.56 1.69 -1.19
N ASN A 321 -10.91 0.70 -0.55
CA ASN A 321 -11.16 -0.72 -0.82
C ASN A 321 -12.63 -1.09 -0.59
N SER A 322 -13.26 -0.49 0.44
CA SER A 322 -14.67 -0.70 0.76
C SER A 322 -15.63 -0.21 -0.32
N ALA A 323 -15.24 0.81 -1.08
CA ALA A 323 -16.08 1.45 -2.09
C ALA A 323 -15.92 0.83 -3.49
N ILE A 324 -14.84 0.09 -3.73
CA ILE A 324 -14.48 -0.46 -5.03
C ILE A 324 -15.06 -1.87 -5.18
N ARG A 325 -15.87 -2.08 -6.23
CA ARG A 325 -16.52 -3.36 -6.51
C ARG A 325 -15.55 -4.43 -7.02
N ASN A 326 -14.63 -4.04 -7.90
CA ASN A 326 -13.70 -4.92 -8.61
C ASN A 326 -12.34 -5.04 -7.90
N THR A 327 -12.34 -5.07 -6.55
CA THR A 327 -11.17 -5.41 -5.72
C THR A 327 -11.45 -6.64 -4.86
N HIS A 328 -10.42 -7.43 -4.53
CA HIS A 328 -10.59 -8.75 -3.94
C HIS A 328 -10.25 -8.80 -2.45
N LEU A 329 -9.04 -8.40 -2.08
CA LEU A 329 -8.48 -8.61 -0.75
C LEU A 329 -7.90 -7.30 -0.21
N TYR A 330 -7.82 -7.20 1.10
CA TYR A 330 -7.13 -6.12 1.79
C TYR A 330 -5.73 -6.58 2.21
N GLU A 331 -4.73 -5.81 1.89
CA GLU A 331 -3.34 -6.10 2.22
C GLU A 331 -3.04 -5.83 3.69
N MET A 332 -2.45 -6.82 4.36
CA MET A 332 -1.82 -6.62 5.66
C MET A 332 -0.31 -6.63 5.43
N ALA A 333 0.25 -5.48 5.15
CA ALA A 333 1.66 -5.33 4.76
C ALA A 333 2.46 -4.51 5.79
N LEU A 334 3.73 -4.76 5.99
CA LEU A 334 4.46 -6.01 5.75
C LEU A 334 4.48 -6.81 7.04
N VAL A 335 4.31 -8.11 6.95
CA VAL A 335 4.25 -8.98 8.12
C VAL A 335 5.30 -10.10 8.05
N GLY A 336 5.69 -10.64 9.20
CA GLY A 336 6.67 -11.71 9.30
C GLY A 336 6.43 -12.61 10.49
N PRO A 337 7.25 -13.64 10.68
CA PRO A 337 7.22 -14.47 11.88
C PRO A 337 7.27 -13.61 13.13
N GLY A 338 6.36 -13.83 14.09
CA GLY A 338 6.17 -12.94 15.25
C GLY A 338 5.03 -11.96 15.10
N MET A 339 4.42 -11.90 13.89
CA MET A 339 3.15 -11.22 13.63
C MET A 339 3.11 -9.74 13.98
N GLN A 340 4.16 -9.00 13.61
CA GLN A 340 4.16 -7.55 13.71
C GLN A 340 4.20 -6.92 12.33
N ASN A 341 3.48 -5.79 12.21
CA ASN A 341 3.42 -4.98 11.00
C ASN A 341 4.27 -3.71 11.17
N VAL A 342 4.74 -3.13 10.06
CA VAL A 342 5.56 -1.88 10.02
C VAL A 342 4.75 -0.60 10.20
N VAL A 343 3.43 -0.68 10.38
CA VAL A 343 2.59 0.50 10.56
C VAL A 343 2.91 1.25 11.85
N PRO A 344 2.77 2.59 11.88
CA PRO A 344 3.07 3.36 13.07
C PRO A 344 2.04 3.06 14.20
N PRO A 345 2.49 2.94 15.48
CA PRO A 345 1.62 2.65 16.61
C PRO A 345 0.93 3.93 17.13
N VAL A 346 0.07 4.53 16.30
CA VAL A 346 -0.46 5.89 16.53
C VAL A 346 -1.98 5.93 16.73
N TYR A 347 -2.65 4.79 16.93
CA TYR A 347 -4.11 4.76 17.06
C TYR A 347 -4.56 4.56 18.49
N THR A 348 -5.58 5.34 18.93
CA THR A 348 -6.19 5.27 20.27
C THR A 348 -7.60 4.68 20.26
N CYS A 349 -8.16 4.41 19.10
CA CYS A 349 -9.58 4.06 18.90
C CYS A 349 -9.84 2.58 18.58
N GLY A 350 -8.90 1.68 18.83
CA GLY A 350 -9.03 0.26 18.50
C GLY A 350 -8.87 -0.07 17.01
N TYR A 351 -8.48 0.89 16.16
CA TYR A 351 -8.05 0.60 14.79
C TYR A 351 -6.71 -0.11 14.81
N SER A 352 -6.59 -1.18 14.05
CA SER A 352 -5.35 -1.93 13.92
C SER A 352 -5.21 -2.58 12.55
N ASP A 353 -4.00 -2.60 12.03
CA ASP A 353 -3.56 -3.43 10.91
C ASP A 353 -2.56 -4.51 11.36
N GLN A 354 -2.59 -4.86 12.64
CA GLN A 354 -1.75 -5.95 13.15
C GLN A 354 -2.38 -7.32 12.84
N PRO A 355 -1.57 -8.31 12.44
CA PRO A 355 -2.06 -9.66 12.10
C PRO A 355 -2.81 -10.39 13.22
N GLY A 356 -2.65 -9.95 14.47
CA GLY A 356 -3.37 -10.50 15.63
C GLY A 356 -4.79 -9.99 15.81
N ASP A 357 -5.20 -8.96 15.06
CA ASP A 357 -6.46 -8.24 15.28
C ASP A 357 -7.49 -8.48 14.16
N LEU A 358 -7.36 -9.62 13.45
CA LEU A 358 -8.36 -10.07 12.47
C LEU A 358 -9.65 -10.49 13.19
N ASN A 359 -10.78 -10.30 12.50
CA ASN A 359 -12.03 -10.95 12.88
C ASN A 359 -11.89 -12.49 12.77
N ASP A 360 -12.75 -13.24 13.44
CA ASP A 360 -12.74 -14.72 13.45
C ASP A 360 -12.84 -15.33 12.03
N ASP A 361 -13.42 -14.60 11.08
CA ASP A 361 -13.54 -15.00 9.68
C ASP A 361 -12.39 -14.52 8.78
N GLY A 362 -11.30 -14.00 9.36
CA GLY A 362 -10.13 -13.52 8.62
C GLY A 362 -10.33 -12.19 7.90
N THR A 363 -11.38 -11.45 8.25
CA THR A 363 -11.64 -10.10 7.70
C THR A 363 -11.16 -9.01 8.65
N VAL A 364 -11.13 -7.77 8.15
CA VAL A 364 -11.02 -6.56 8.98
C VAL A 364 -12.23 -5.66 8.75
N ASN A 365 -12.62 -4.91 9.78
CA ASN A 365 -13.73 -3.97 9.67
C ASN A 365 -13.31 -2.71 8.94
N VAL A 366 -14.21 -2.16 8.13
CA VAL A 366 -14.08 -0.81 7.57
C VAL A 366 -14.46 0.19 8.66
N PRO A 367 -13.59 1.18 8.98
CA PRO A 367 -13.92 2.20 9.97
C PRO A 367 -15.20 2.96 9.59
N ASN A 368 -16.11 3.13 10.53
CA ASN A 368 -17.42 3.78 10.32
C ASN A 368 -17.61 5.06 11.13
N GLY A 369 -16.60 5.49 11.87
CA GLY A 369 -16.56 6.78 12.57
C GLY A 369 -16.49 7.97 11.62
N LEU A 370 -16.45 9.18 12.18
CA LEU A 370 -16.39 10.42 11.39
C LEU A 370 -15.06 10.53 10.64
N GLY A 371 -15.11 11.05 9.42
CA GLY A 371 -13.92 11.15 8.58
C GLY A 371 -13.39 9.77 8.20
N LEU A 372 -12.11 9.53 8.41
CA LEU A 372 -11.47 8.22 8.23
C LEU A 372 -11.88 7.22 9.33
N GLY A 373 -12.60 7.66 10.37
CA GLY A 373 -13.09 6.80 11.45
C GLY A 373 -12.01 6.34 12.40
N VAL A 374 -10.92 7.08 12.54
CA VAL A 374 -9.79 6.79 13.42
C VAL A 374 -9.44 8.00 14.29
N GLU A 375 -8.78 7.73 15.42
CA GLU A 375 -8.22 8.73 16.32
C GLU A 375 -6.73 8.47 16.52
N TYR A 376 -5.94 9.54 16.51
CA TYR A 376 -4.49 9.47 16.58
C TYR A 376 -3.95 9.80 17.97
N ASP A 377 -2.91 9.09 18.39
CA ASP A 377 -2.13 9.35 19.59
C ASP A 377 -1.16 10.53 19.37
N TRP A 378 -1.70 11.73 19.56
CA TRP A 378 -0.90 12.97 19.44
C TRP A 378 0.13 13.13 20.54
N GLU A 379 -0.04 12.48 21.70
CA GLU A 379 0.98 12.47 22.74
C GLU A 379 2.20 11.70 22.27
N PHE A 380 2.00 10.50 21.72
CA PHE A 380 3.08 9.70 21.12
C PHE A 380 3.76 10.42 19.95
N ILE A 381 2.97 10.97 19.00
CA ILE A 381 3.50 11.67 17.82
C ILE A 381 4.38 12.86 18.25
N ASN A 382 3.92 13.67 19.19
CA ASN A 382 4.67 14.85 19.66
C ASN A 382 5.90 14.47 20.50
N ALA A 383 5.82 13.41 21.31
CA ALA A 383 6.94 12.93 22.10
C ALA A 383 8.09 12.38 21.22
N ASN A 384 7.77 11.88 20.02
CA ASN A 384 8.74 11.33 19.06
C ASN A 384 8.98 12.24 17.84
N GLN A 385 8.59 13.50 17.94
CA GLN A 385 8.72 14.49 16.88
C GLN A 385 10.19 14.73 16.49
N ILE A 386 10.47 14.68 15.19
CA ILE A 386 11.75 15.06 14.60
C ILE A 386 11.70 16.51 14.09
N LYS A 387 10.62 16.84 13.38
CA LYS A 387 10.45 18.13 12.71
C LYS A 387 8.97 18.50 12.61
N LYS A 388 8.67 19.78 12.65
CA LYS A 388 7.35 20.32 12.38
C LYS A 388 7.41 21.41 11.33
N LEU A 389 6.54 21.36 10.34
CA LEU A 389 6.34 22.39 9.33
C LEU A 389 4.95 23.00 9.54
N THR A 390 4.83 24.29 9.31
CA THR A 390 3.55 25.02 9.41
C THR A 390 3.43 25.97 8.23
N PHE A 391 2.28 25.93 7.57
CA PHE A 391 1.91 26.80 6.46
C PHE A 391 0.66 27.57 6.86
N ASN A 392 0.68 28.94 6.70
CA ASN A 392 -0.41 29.85 7.07
C ASN A 392 -0.75 30.77 5.90
#